data_0a03d198de4e52c380eac3ae95797ea4
#
_entry.id   0a03d198de4e52c380eac3ae95797ea4
#
_cell.length_a   1.000
_cell.length_b   1.000
_cell.length_c   1.000
_cell.angle_alpha   90.00
_cell.angle_beta   90.00
_cell.angle_gamma   90.00
#
_symmetry.space_group_name_H-M   'P 1'
#
loop_
_entity.id
_entity.type
_entity.pdbx_description
1 polymer ?
#
loop_
_entity_poly.entity_id
_entity_poly.type
_entity_poly.pdbx_seq_one_letter_code
_entity_poly.pdbx_strand_id
1 'polypeptide(L)'
;MSVDMPTFTTEIRFTAGASSTGFSLGDAILGYSTLGEAATWSDVSSDVRNFSISRGKQRELDEYNSGSFNVTLDNTARLYDPNNSGGAYYGQIKVGRWIRIKATYDSTDYQLYQGVIRDWAFNYNFPNEATAIPRASDFIFDLNNTNISTTTSAALSGTVVAEILNEANVIPRDLDAGQETFQAVTLSDTNALSALQTADKSEGGGLSAIYANTSNQIVFEDRQSLTSNTRSNTSQATFGGAALPVADIQLEYSGQLIKNNVSLTRIGGSAQVRTDTDSIDDYGNRAFTLTGLYNNNDPNTASIAQSYIDAFADPILRVRKIILHPRQNDAVMVQALSRKIRDRITVTYDPPPSGTVTAEYFISGIEHQASAQNLRTVFTLESTEGRSPYWALGTSELGTTTTLGF
;
A
#
# COMPACT_ATOMS: atom_id res chain seq x y z
N MET A 1 32.61 0.29 -4.72
CA MET A 1 32.53 1.77 -4.51
C MET A 1 31.11 2.03 -4.04
N SER A 2 30.91 2.96 -3.10
CA SER A 2 29.54 3.34 -2.72
C SER A 2 28.96 4.23 -3.80
N VAL A 3 27.71 4.00 -4.13
CA VAL A 3 26.90 4.79 -5.05
C VAL A 3 26.52 6.12 -4.41
N ASP A 4 26.34 7.16 -5.19
CA ASP A 4 25.91 8.47 -4.68
C ASP A 4 24.49 8.40 -4.08
N MET A 5 24.24 9.22 -3.09
CA MET A 5 22.89 9.36 -2.53
C MET A 5 21.99 10.08 -3.54
N PRO A 6 20.73 9.67 -3.67
CA PRO A 6 19.76 10.47 -4.41
C PRO A 6 19.57 11.82 -3.74
N THR A 7 19.25 12.84 -4.53
CA THR A 7 18.83 14.12 -3.99
C THR A 7 17.37 14.01 -3.54
N PHE A 8 17.11 14.22 -2.26
CA PHE A 8 15.76 14.21 -1.72
C PHE A 8 15.21 15.64 -1.68
N THR A 9 14.05 15.84 -2.32
CA THR A 9 13.32 17.10 -2.28
C THR A 9 12.07 16.92 -1.43
N THR A 10 12.03 17.62 -0.30
CA THR A 10 10.88 17.63 0.64
C THR A 10 10.20 18.98 0.57
N GLU A 11 8.89 18.97 0.35
CA GLU A 11 8.12 20.19 0.14
C GLU A 11 6.84 20.18 0.98
N ILE A 12 6.49 21.35 1.52
CA ILE A 12 5.27 21.54 2.34
C ILE A 12 4.43 22.67 1.73
N ARG A 13 3.12 22.49 1.68
CA ARG A 13 2.16 23.56 1.33
C ARG A 13 1.72 24.29 2.58
N PHE A 14 2.43 25.31 3.00
CA PHE A 14 2.10 26.05 4.23
C PHE A 14 0.83 26.90 4.12
N THR A 15 0.49 27.39 2.93
CA THR A 15 -0.61 28.34 2.71
C THR A 15 -1.97 27.70 2.46
N ALA A 16 -2.00 26.36 2.17
CA ALA A 16 -3.21 25.65 1.80
C ALA A 16 -3.53 24.51 2.77
N GLY A 17 -4.79 24.42 3.20
CA GLY A 17 -5.28 23.30 4.03
C GLY A 17 -5.52 22.00 3.23
N ALA A 18 -5.80 20.90 3.94
CA ALA A 18 -6.02 19.58 3.35
C ALA A 18 -7.16 19.54 2.32
N SER A 19 -8.21 20.35 2.55
CA SER A 19 -9.38 20.46 1.67
C SER A 19 -9.20 21.47 0.53
N SER A 20 -8.11 22.27 0.51
CA SER A 20 -7.88 23.25 -0.52
C SER A 20 -7.10 22.63 -1.68
N THR A 21 -7.80 22.07 -2.64
CA THR A 21 -7.25 21.72 -3.94
C THR A 21 -7.26 22.96 -4.83
N GLY A 22 -6.32 23.89 -4.59
CA GLY A 22 -6.11 24.99 -5.54
C GLY A 22 -5.80 24.46 -6.93
N PHE A 23 -6.35 25.07 -7.98
CA PHE A 23 -6.08 24.69 -9.36
C PHE A 23 -4.61 24.96 -9.69
N SER A 24 -3.81 23.91 -9.85
CA SER A 24 -2.44 23.96 -10.32
C SER A 24 -2.33 23.07 -11.56
N LEU A 25 -1.76 23.59 -12.64
CA LEU A 25 -1.63 22.81 -13.88
C LEU A 25 -0.70 21.62 -13.62
N GLY A 26 -1.23 20.40 -13.78
CA GLY A 26 -0.52 19.14 -13.48
C GLY A 26 -0.94 18.44 -12.16
N ASP A 27 -1.48 19.17 -11.17
CA ASP A 27 -1.91 18.60 -9.87
C ASP A 27 -3.44 18.73 -9.65
N ALA A 28 -4.14 19.41 -10.56
CA ALA A 28 -5.56 19.72 -10.39
C ALA A 28 -6.45 18.73 -11.14
N ILE A 29 -7.54 18.31 -10.50
CA ILE A 29 -8.58 17.48 -11.11
C ILE A 29 -9.73 18.38 -11.54
N LEU A 30 -10.06 18.36 -12.83
CA LEU A 30 -11.14 19.17 -13.40
C LEU A 30 -12.47 18.80 -12.73
N GLY A 31 -13.19 19.81 -12.24
CA GLY A 31 -14.47 19.65 -11.54
C GLY A 31 -14.38 19.56 -10.01
N TYR A 32 -13.18 19.45 -9.47
CA TYR A 32 -12.95 19.33 -8.01
C TYR A 32 -11.97 20.32 -7.45
N SER A 33 -11.12 20.91 -8.31
CA SER A 33 -10.19 21.96 -7.89
C SER A 33 -10.86 23.33 -8.05
N THR A 34 -10.87 24.13 -6.99
CA THR A 34 -11.37 25.52 -7.05
C THR A 34 -10.31 26.43 -7.66
N LEU A 35 -10.74 27.32 -8.56
CA LEU A 35 -9.91 28.46 -9.00
C LEU A 35 -9.68 29.38 -7.79
N GLY A 36 -8.55 29.22 -7.13
CA GLY A 36 -8.10 30.00 -5.99
C GLY A 36 -6.60 30.25 -6.08
N GLU A 37 -6.02 30.94 -5.11
CA GLU A 37 -4.57 31.13 -5.06
C GLU A 37 -3.86 29.77 -5.22
N ALA A 38 -2.99 29.68 -6.22
CA ALA A 38 -2.20 28.49 -6.47
C ALA A 38 -1.39 28.18 -5.20
N ALA A 39 -1.75 27.08 -4.53
CA ALA A 39 -1.04 26.65 -3.35
C ALA A 39 0.38 26.27 -3.76
N THR A 40 1.35 27.06 -3.35
CA THR A 40 2.76 26.85 -3.69
C THR A 40 3.39 25.84 -2.75
N TRP A 41 4.19 24.94 -3.31
CA TRP A 41 5.07 24.07 -2.57
C TRP A 41 6.30 24.87 -2.09
N SER A 42 6.56 24.85 -0.79
CA SER A 42 7.77 25.44 -0.20
C SER A 42 8.78 24.31 -0.01
N ASP A 43 9.94 24.45 -0.61
CA ASP A 43 11.05 23.51 -0.45
C ASP A 43 11.69 23.68 0.95
N VAL A 44 11.73 22.60 1.71
CA VAL A 44 12.33 22.52 3.06
C VAL A 44 13.49 21.51 3.11
N SER A 45 13.98 21.08 1.96
CA SER A 45 14.98 20.01 1.83
C SER A 45 16.27 20.31 2.57
N SER A 46 16.69 21.58 2.60
CA SER A 46 17.91 22.02 3.31
C SER A 46 17.88 21.76 4.82
N ASP A 47 16.69 21.69 5.39
CA ASP A 47 16.49 21.52 6.82
C ASP A 47 16.23 20.05 7.21
N VAL A 48 16.13 19.14 6.23
CA VAL A 48 15.89 17.72 6.48
C VAL A 48 17.12 17.04 7.03
N ARG A 49 17.04 16.52 8.26
CA ARG A 49 18.10 15.70 8.90
C ARG A 49 17.94 14.22 8.58
N ASN A 50 16.73 13.70 8.66
CA ASN A 50 16.37 12.32 8.36
C ASN A 50 14.88 12.21 8.08
N PHE A 51 14.47 11.09 7.48
CA PHE A 51 13.06 10.77 7.31
C PHE A 51 12.81 9.26 7.34
N SER A 52 11.56 8.91 7.58
CA SER A 52 11.02 7.56 7.44
C SER A 52 9.67 7.58 6.72
N ILE A 53 9.51 6.64 5.80
CA ILE A 53 8.27 6.40 5.06
C ILE A 53 7.88 4.94 5.29
N SER A 54 6.59 4.68 5.52
CA SER A 54 6.04 3.33 5.52
C SER A 54 4.72 3.34 4.78
N ARG A 55 4.52 2.42 3.83
CA ARG A 55 3.31 2.26 3.03
C ARG A 55 2.97 0.79 2.85
N GLY A 56 1.68 0.48 2.72
CA GLY A 56 1.22 -0.88 2.50
C GLY A 56 0.91 -1.63 3.79
N LYS A 57 1.07 -2.94 3.77
CA LYS A 57 0.78 -3.82 4.90
C LYS A 57 2.02 -4.50 5.45
N GLN A 58 1.94 -4.98 6.69
CA GLN A 58 3.08 -5.55 7.41
C GLN A 58 3.14 -7.08 7.30
N ARG A 59 1.99 -7.71 7.01
CA ARG A 59 1.84 -9.17 6.85
C ARG A 59 0.86 -9.47 5.74
N GLU A 60 0.92 -10.67 5.21
CA GLU A 60 0.20 -11.14 4.04
C GLU A 60 -1.34 -11.06 4.18
N LEU A 61 -1.90 -11.43 5.30
CA LEU A 61 -3.35 -11.38 5.55
C LEU A 61 -3.84 -10.09 6.19
N ASP A 62 -2.93 -9.16 6.48
CA ASP A 62 -3.33 -7.85 6.98
C ASP A 62 -4.01 -7.04 5.88
N GLU A 63 -4.80 -6.07 6.27
CA GLU A 63 -5.34 -5.07 5.38
C GLU A 63 -4.32 -3.97 5.12
N TYR A 64 -4.47 -3.25 4.01
CA TYR A 64 -3.66 -2.07 3.74
C TYR A 64 -4.02 -0.97 4.73
N ASN A 65 -3.04 -0.53 5.47
CA ASN A 65 -3.17 0.53 6.47
C ASN A 65 -2.71 1.87 5.92
N SER A 66 -3.06 2.94 6.64
CA SER A 66 -2.58 4.27 6.30
C SER A 66 -1.06 4.33 6.24
N GLY A 67 -0.54 4.81 5.13
CA GLY A 67 0.88 5.11 4.99
C GLY A 67 1.28 6.28 5.89
N SER A 68 2.54 6.29 6.31
CA SER A 68 3.10 7.32 7.18
C SER A 68 4.37 7.91 6.61
N PHE A 69 4.57 9.20 6.84
CA PHE A 69 5.80 9.92 6.55
C PHE A 69 6.16 10.80 7.73
N ASN A 70 7.32 10.54 8.31
CA ASN A 70 7.88 11.33 9.39
C ASN A 70 9.20 11.92 8.91
N VAL A 71 9.38 13.22 9.04
CA VAL A 71 10.62 13.91 8.67
C VAL A 71 11.10 14.77 9.83
N THR A 72 12.38 14.70 10.13
CA THR A 72 13.01 15.54 11.15
C THR A 72 13.66 16.73 10.47
N LEU A 73 13.13 17.91 10.74
CA LEU A 73 13.64 19.19 10.24
C LEU A 73 14.52 19.85 11.30
N ASP A 74 15.61 20.47 10.87
CA ASP A 74 16.38 21.40 11.70
C ASP A 74 15.50 22.62 12.01
N ASN A 75 15.36 22.92 13.30
CA ASN A 75 14.59 24.09 13.74
C ASN A 75 15.41 25.03 14.62
N THR A 76 16.75 24.98 14.51
CA THR A 76 17.66 25.81 15.30
C THR A 76 17.41 27.31 15.05
N ALA A 77 17.05 27.68 13.82
CA ALA A 77 16.64 29.03 13.46
C ALA A 77 15.17 29.35 13.83
N ARG A 78 14.45 28.41 14.44
CA ARG A 78 13.03 28.53 14.83
C ARG A 78 12.09 28.85 13.64
N LEU A 79 12.43 28.38 12.43
CA LEU A 79 11.61 28.60 11.23
C LEU A 79 10.23 27.91 11.35
N TYR A 80 10.21 26.74 11.98
CA TYR A 80 9.03 25.89 12.15
C TYR A 80 8.39 26.03 13.55
N ASP A 81 8.78 27.04 14.35
CA ASP A 81 8.19 27.29 15.66
C ASP A 81 6.91 28.11 15.51
N PRO A 82 5.72 27.60 15.89
CA PRO A 82 4.46 28.32 15.78
C PRO A 82 4.40 29.60 16.65
N ASN A 83 5.28 29.72 17.66
CA ASN A 83 5.37 30.88 18.54
C ASN A 83 6.38 31.93 18.08
N ASN A 84 7.16 31.66 17.02
CA ASN A 84 8.13 32.61 16.50
C ASN A 84 7.45 33.62 15.55
N SER A 85 6.98 34.72 16.08
CA SER A 85 6.30 35.78 15.30
C SER A 85 7.16 36.43 14.19
N GLY A 86 8.47 36.30 14.26
CA GLY A 86 9.40 36.76 13.23
C GLY A 86 9.78 35.66 12.21
N GLY A 87 9.30 34.45 12.37
CA GLY A 87 9.60 33.32 11.50
C GLY A 87 8.89 33.39 10.15
N ALA A 88 9.54 32.92 9.08
CA ALA A 88 9.01 32.95 7.72
C ALA A 88 7.66 32.21 7.59
N TYR A 89 7.40 31.18 8.40
CA TYR A 89 6.18 30.39 8.38
C TYR A 89 5.23 30.68 9.57
N TYR A 90 5.40 31.84 10.23
CA TYR A 90 4.52 32.20 11.35
C TYR A 90 3.04 32.16 10.97
N GLY A 91 2.22 31.55 11.81
CA GLY A 91 0.79 31.37 11.56
C GLY A 91 0.42 30.32 10.50
N GLN A 92 1.42 29.73 9.82
CA GLN A 92 1.22 28.74 8.77
C GLN A 92 1.58 27.31 9.21
N ILE A 93 2.29 27.16 10.35
CA ILE A 93 2.61 25.86 10.95
C ILE A 93 1.33 25.29 11.57
N LYS A 94 0.64 24.48 10.81
CA LYS A 94 -0.68 23.90 11.17
C LYS A 94 -0.76 22.44 10.75
N VAL A 95 -1.61 21.68 11.43
CA VAL A 95 -2.07 20.38 10.94
C VAL A 95 -2.95 20.57 9.69
N GLY A 96 -3.14 19.51 8.90
CA GLY A 96 -3.90 19.60 7.66
C GLY A 96 -3.12 20.22 6.48
N ARG A 97 -1.81 20.40 6.60
CA ARG A 97 -0.95 20.86 5.51
C ARG A 97 -0.46 19.67 4.70
N TRP A 98 -0.37 19.86 3.37
CA TRP A 98 0.19 18.86 2.49
C TRP A 98 1.71 18.82 2.59
N ILE A 99 2.27 17.61 2.53
CA ILE A 99 3.71 17.36 2.46
C ILE A 99 3.98 16.28 1.41
N ARG A 100 5.07 16.42 0.67
CA ARG A 100 5.55 15.40 -0.26
C ARG A 100 7.06 15.27 -0.20
N ILE A 101 7.55 14.11 -0.64
CA ILE A 101 8.98 13.87 -0.83
C ILE A 101 9.22 13.13 -2.14
N LYS A 102 10.22 13.61 -2.87
CA LYS A 102 10.74 13.02 -4.10
C LYS A 102 12.20 12.69 -3.92
N ALA A 103 12.67 11.68 -4.66
CA ALA A 103 14.09 11.37 -4.82
C ALA A 103 14.46 11.58 -6.28
N THR A 104 15.51 12.35 -6.54
CA THR A 104 16.09 12.48 -7.90
C THR A 104 17.36 11.65 -7.96
N TYR A 105 17.42 10.68 -8.85
CA TYR A 105 18.58 9.82 -9.06
C TYR A 105 18.77 9.57 -10.57
N ASP A 106 20.00 9.72 -11.06
CA ASP A 106 20.34 9.61 -12.48
C ASP A 106 19.37 10.41 -13.39
N SER A 107 19.12 11.67 -13.02
CA SER A 107 18.21 12.59 -13.71
C SER A 107 16.75 12.12 -13.78
N THR A 108 16.37 11.13 -12.99
CA THR A 108 15.00 10.63 -12.92
C THR A 108 14.39 10.97 -11.55
N ASP A 109 13.19 11.52 -11.56
CA ASP A 109 12.44 11.83 -10.34
C ASP A 109 11.53 10.66 -9.95
N TYR A 110 11.64 10.26 -8.71
CA TYR A 110 10.81 9.23 -8.08
C TYR A 110 9.98 9.86 -6.97
N GLN A 111 8.67 9.87 -7.13
CA GLN A 111 7.76 10.27 -6.05
C GLN A 111 7.73 9.14 -5.01
N LEU A 112 8.19 9.41 -3.77
CA LEU A 112 8.22 8.40 -2.71
C LEU A 112 6.97 8.45 -1.82
N TYR A 113 6.50 9.66 -1.52
CA TYR A 113 5.34 9.86 -0.66
C TYR A 113 4.69 11.23 -0.88
N GLN A 114 3.38 11.26 -0.69
CA GLN A 114 2.59 12.49 -0.51
C GLN A 114 1.49 12.21 0.51
N GLY A 115 1.20 13.18 1.37
CA GLY A 115 0.17 13.02 2.40
C GLY A 115 -0.14 14.34 3.09
N VAL A 116 -0.89 14.24 4.18
CA VAL A 116 -1.35 15.39 4.96
C VAL A 116 -0.75 15.31 6.36
N ILE A 117 -0.14 16.39 6.83
CA ILE A 117 0.45 16.51 8.16
C ILE A 117 -0.68 16.44 9.20
N ARG A 118 -0.57 15.46 10.09
CA ARG A 118 -1.55 15.22 11.17
C ARG A 118 -1.08 15.76 12.52
N ASP A 119 0.24 15.85 12.69
CA ASP A 119 0.89 16.24 13.92
C ASP A 119 2.22 16.93 13.66
N TRP A 120 2.60 17.81 14.56
CA TRP A 120 3.91 18.44 14.64
C TRP A 120 4.50 18.19 16.01
N ALA A 121 5.59 17.45 16.11
CA ALA A 121 6.36 17.33 17.34
C ALA A 121 7.55 18.30 17.32
N PHE A 122 7.86 18.91 18.45
CA PHE A 122 8.96 19.84 18.61
C PHE A 122 9.87 19.37 19.74
N ASN A 123 11.17 19.26 19.48
CA ASN A 123 12.14 18.90 20.49
C ASN A 123 13.18 20.01 20.60
N TYR A 124 13.48 20.41 21.83
CA TYR A 124 14.51 21.39 22.16
C TYR A 124 15.52 20.74 23.08
N ASN A 125 16.74 20.54 22.60
CA ASN A 125 17.88 20.05 23.38
C ASN A 125 18.82 21.22 23.67
N PHE A 126 18.76 21.72 24.88
CA PHE A 126 19.58 22.85 25.27
C PHE A 126 21.06 22.48 25.33
N PRO A 127 21.98 23.44 24.95
CA PRO A 127 21.68 24.83 24.68
C PRO A 127 21.34 25.16 23.20
N ASN A 128 21.65 24.30 22.24
CA ASN A 128 21.74 24.75 20.83
C ASN A 128 21.06 23.85 19.80
N GLU A 129 20.27 22.87 20.20
CA GLU A 129 19.62 21.99 19.23
C GLU A 129 18.09 22.09 19.32
N ALA A 130 17.45 22.27 18.17
CA ALA A 130 16.00 22.25 18.05
C ALA A 130 15.61 21.49 16.77
N THR A 131 14.53 20.69 16.87
CA THR A 131 13.95 19.99 15.73
C THR A 131 12.46 20.14 15.69
N ALA A 132 11.92 20.16 14.47
CA ALA A 132 10.48 20.05 14.19
C ALA A 132 10.24 18.78 13.40
N ILE A 133 9.23 18.00 13.79
CA ILE A 133 8.93 16.70 13.20
C ILE A 133 7.48 16.70 12.73
N PRO A 134 7.19 17.11 11.48
CA PRO A 134 5.88 16.89 10.89
C PRO A 134 5.69 15.38 10.66
N ARG A 135 4.51 14.89 11.09
CA ARG A 135 4.06 13.52 10.89
C ARG A 135 2.85 13.55 9.99
N ALA A 136 2.96 12.87 8.85
CA ALA A 136 1.92 12.86 7.84
C ALA A 136 1.36 11.46 7.61
N SER A 137 0.09 11.44 7.19
CA SER A 137 -0.60 10.23 6.76
C SER A 137 -1.30 10.46 5.43
N ASP A 138 -1.54 9.38 4.70
CA ASP A 138 -2.31 9.39 3.46
C ASP A 138 -3.83 9.44 3.69
N PHE A 139 -4.63 9.39 2.61
CA PHE A 139 -6.09 9.46 2.69
C PHE A 139 -6.77 8.25 3.33
N ILE A 140 -6.09 7.12 3.49
CA ILE A 140 -6.64 5.99 4.28
C ILE A 140 -6.89 6.42 5.72
N PHE A 141 -6.05 7.31 6.27
CA PHE A 141 -6.29 7.91 7.58
C PHE A 141 -7.62 8.68 7.63
N ASP A 142 -7.93 9.47 6.60
CA ASP A 142 -9.18 10.22 6.55
C ASP A 142 -10.39 9.29 6.41
N LEU A 143 -10.30 8.27 5.56
CA LEU A 143 -11.33 7.25 5.41
C LEU A 143 -11.61 6.51 6.73
N ASN A 144 -10.58 6.24 7.53
CA ASN A 144 -10.74 5.62 8.84
C ASN A 144 -11.45 6.53 9.88
N ASN A 145 -11.46 7.83 9.63
CA ASN A 145 -12.09 8.82 10.51
C ASN A 145 -13.38 9.42 9.93
N THR A 146 -13.90 8.84 8.84
CA THR A 146 -15.09 9.33 8.15
C THR A 146 -16.19 8.27 8.19
N ASN A 147 -17.36 8.62 8.68
CA ASN A 147 -18.56 7.80 8.56
C ASN A 147 -19.41 8.28 7.37
N ILE A 148 -20.01 7.33 6.68
CA ILE A 148 -20.85 7.57 5.50
C ILE A 148 -22.23 6.97 5.68
N SER A 149 -23.21 7.59 5.01
CA SER A 149 -24.59 7.10 4.98
C SER A 149 -25.12 7.20 3.55
N THR A 150 -25.11 6.06 2.84
CA THR A 150 -25.52 5.98 1.43
C THR A 150 -26.08 4.60 1.11
N THR A 151 -26.81 4.50 0.02
CA THR A 151 -27.16 3.20 -0.58
C THR A 151 -26.47 3.08 -1.92
N THR A 152 -25.57 2.10 -2.03
CA THR A 152 -24.85 1.85 -3.27
C THR A 152 -25.73 1.20 -4.34
N SER A 153 -25.33 1.34 -5.58
CA SER A 153 -25.99 0.63 -6.69
C SER A 153 -25.64 -0.86 -6.70
N ALA A 154 -26.48 -1.68 -7.34
CA ALA A 154 -26.09 -3.02 -7.73
C ALA A 154 -25.24 -2.92 -9.00
N ALA A 155 -23.91 -3.06 -8.88
CA ALA A 155 -22.95 -2.79 -9.94
C ALA A 155 -21.65 -3.57 -9.76
N LEU A 156 -20.72 -3.41 -10.70
CA LEU A 156 -19.35 -3.91 -10.54
C LEU A 156 -18.68 -3.27 -9.31
N SER A 157 -17.80 -4.02 -8.67
CA SER A 157 -17.13 -3.64 -7.42
C SER A 157 -16.44 -2.28 -7.51
N GLY A 158 -15.75 -1.95 -8.62
CA GLY A 158 -15.11 -0.66 -8.80
C GLY A 158 -16.09 0.52 -8.82
N THR A 159 -17.31 0.32 -9.35
CA THR A 159 -18.38 1.32 -9.29
C THR A 159 -18.82 1.56 -7.84
N VAL A 160 -19.03 0.48 -7.08
CA VAL A 160 -19.42 0.57 -5.66
C VAL A 160 -18.32 1.21 -4.82
N VAL A 161 -17.06 0.86 -5.06
CA VAL A 161 -15.90 1.52 -4.44
C VAL A 161 -15.90 3.02 -4.75
N ALA A 162 -16.19 3.41 -6.03
CA ALA A 162 -16.27 4.81 -6.41
C ALA A 162 -17.41 5.56 -5.70
N GLU A 163 -18.57 4.92 -5.51
CA GLU A 163 -19.70 5.50 -4.78
C GLU A 163 -19.38 5.72 -3.30
N ILE A 164 -18.73 4.75 -2.65
CA ILE A 164 -18.25 4.88 -1.26
C ILE A 164 -17.25 6.04 -1.12
N LEU A 165 -16.28 6.16 -2.04
CA LEU A 165 -15.30 7.24 -2.04
C LEU A 165 -15.93 8.61 -2.34
N ASN A 166 -16.96 8.67 -3.18
CA ASN A 166 -17.73 9.90 -3.44
C ASN A 166 -18.42 10.40 -2.17
N GLU A 167 -19.07 9.50 -1.43
CA GLU A 167 -19.75 9.85 -0.19
C GLU A 167 -18.76 10.28 0.89
N ALA A 168 -17.58 9.65 0.94
CA ALA A 168 -16.48 10.05 1.82
C ALA A 168 -15.74 11.32 1.35
N ASN A 169 -16.13 11.90 0.21
CA ASN A 169 -15.49 13.07 -0.41
C ASN A 169 -13.98 12.90 -0.66
N VAL A 170 -13.55 11.69 -1.00
CA VAL A 170 -12.17 11.36 -1.40
C VAL A 170 -12.09 11.20 -2.91
N ILE A 171 -11.40 12.12 -3.57
CA ILE A 171 -11.43 12.31 -5.01
C ILE A 171 -10.18 11.82 -5.73
N PRO A 172 -8.95 12.04 -5.23
CA PRO A 172 -7.77 11.50 -5.89
C PRO A 172 -7.81 9.96 -5.83
N ARG A 173 -8.10 9.33 -6.98
CA ARG A 173 -8.29 7.87 -7.05
C ARG A 173 -7.89 7.31 -8.40
N ASP A 174 -7.51 6.03 -8.40
CA ASP A 174 -7.20 5.21 -9.55
C ASP A 174 -7.87 3.85 -9.34
N LEU A 175 -8.97 3.58 -10.06
CA LEU A 175 -9.86 2.47 -9.77
C LEU A 175 -10.06 1.58 -10.99
N ASP A 176 -9.80 0.29 -10.82
CA ASP A 176 -10.23 -0.73 -11.78
C ASP A 176 -11.75 -0.86 -11.79
N ALA A 177 -12.30 -1.37 -12.88
CA ALA A 177 -13.75 -1.59 -13.00
C ALA A 177 -14.28 -2.64 -12.00
N GLY A 178 -13.41 -3.60 -11.63
CA GLY A 178 -13.79 -4.76 -10.83
C GLY A 178 -14.31 -5.91 -11.65
N GLN A 179 -14.26 -7.12 -11.10
CA GLN A 179 -14.72 -8.36 -11.74
C GLN A 179 -15.99 -8.89 -11.09
N GLU A 180 -16.21 -8.58 -9.80
CA GLU A 180 -17.39 -9.00 -9.08
C GLU A 180 -18.55 -8.02 -9.27
N THR A 181 -19.75 -8.56 -9.37
CA THR A 181 -20.99 -7.78 -9.26
C THR A 181 -21.46 -7.80 -7.82
N PHE A 182 -21.57 -6.62 -7.21
CA PHE A 182 -22.12 -6.44 -5.88
C PHE A 182 -23.63 -6.17 -5.95
N GLN A 183 -24.34 -6.58 -4.91
CA GLN A 183 -25.71 -6.15 -4.69
C GLN A 183 -25.75 -4.70 -4.19
N ALA A 184 -26.91 -4.05 -4.26
CA ALA A 184 -27.11 -2.77 -3.60
C ALA A 184 -26.98 -2.94 -2.07
N VAL A 185 -26.18 -2.08 -1.44
CA VAL A 185 -25.91 -2.12 0.00
C VAL A 185 -26.27 -0.79 0.62
N THR A 186 -27.05 -0.82 1.69
CA THR A 186 -27.32 0.37 2.49
C THR A 186 -26.30 0.46 3.63
N LEU A 187 -25.51 1.51 3.58
CA LEU A 187 -24.53 1.88 4.60
C LEU A 187 -25.17 2.98 5.45
N SER A 188 -25.22 2.78 6.76
CA SER A 188 -25.84 3.74 7.70
C SER A 188 -24.83 4.04 8.81
N ASP A 189 -24.33 5.25 8.84
CA ASP A 189 -23.27 5.68 9.81
C ASP A 189 -22.11 4.69 9.85
N THR A 190 -21.71 4.21 8.67
CA THR A 190 -20.69 3.17 8.50
C THR A 190 -19.33 3.81 8.27
N ASN A 191 -18.30 3.32 8.93
CA ASN A 191 -16.92 3.78 8.68
C ASN A 191 -16.52 3.51 7.23
N ALA A 192 -16.06 4.54 6.52
CA ALA A 192 -15.77 4.48 5.09
C ALA A 192 -14.65 3.48 4.76
N LEU A 193 -13.59 3.41 5.58
CA LEU A 193 -12.52 2.44 5.38
C LEU A 193 -13.04 1.01 5.56
N SER A 194 -13.85 0.75 6.59
CA SER A 194 -14.44 -0.57 6.82
C SER A 194 -15.36 -1.00 5.67
N ALA A 195 -16.11 -0.07 5.08
CA ALA A 195 -16.94 -0.34 3.90
C ALA A 195 -16.07 -0.71 2.68
N LEU A 196 -14.98 0.01 2.44
CA LEU A 196 -14.02 -0.28 1.37
C LEU A 196 -13.30 -1.62 1.58
N GLN A 197 -12.89 -1.93 2.80
CA GLN A 197 -12.26 -3.21 3.14
C GLN A 197 -13.23 -4.39 2.96
N THR A 198 -14.53 -4.17 3.22
CA THR A 198 -15.56 -5.18 2.93
C THR A 198 -15.75 -5.36 1.44
N ALA A 199 -15.70 -4.27 0.64
CA ALA A 199 -15.71 -4.34 -0.81
C ALA A 199 -14.49 -5.10 -1.35
N ASP A 200 -13.29 -4.83 -0.83
CA ASP A 200 -12.05 -5.54 -1.18
C ASP A 200 -12.17 -7.06 -0.93
N LYS A 201 -12.62 -7.45 0.29
CA LYS A 201 -12.86 -8.85 0.64
C LYS A 201 -13.92 -9.52 -0.24
N SER A 202 -14.90 -8.75 -0.68
CA SER A 202 -15.99 -9.24 -1.55
C SER A 202 -15.56 -9.38 -3.01
N GLU A 203 -14.50 -8.67 -3.44
CA GLU A 203 -13.99 -8.73 -4.81
C GLU A 203 -13.16 -10.00 -5.05
N GLY A 204 -12.26 -10.33 -4.15
CA GLY A 204 -11.30 -11.35 -4.54
C GLY A 204 -10.58 -12.13 -3.46
N GLY A 205 -11.01 -12.04 -2.20
CA GLY A 205 -10.42 -12.91 -1.18
C GLY A 205 -8.91 -12.75 -0.99
N GLY A 206 -8.40 -11.53 -1.05
CA GLY A 206 -6.96 -11.22 -0.92
C GLY A 206 -6.21 -11.15 -2.26
N LEU A 207 -6.92 -11.30 -3.38
CA LEU A 207 -6.37 -11.10 -4.72
C LEU A 207 -6.53 -9.65 -5.21
N SER A 208 -7.53 -8.92 -4.72
CA SER A 208 -7.73 -7.49 -4.89
C SER A 208 -6.96 -6.67 -3.87
N ALA A 209 -6.92 -5.35 -4.03
CA ALA A 209 -6.26 -4.46 -3.08
C ALA A 209 -6.84 -3.04 -3.12
N ILE A 210 -6.99 -2.44 -1.91
CA ILE A 210 -7.28 -1.02 -1.75
C ILE A 210 -6.17 -0.39 -0.93
N TYR A 211 -5.44 0.57 -1.51
CA TYR A 211 -4.30 1.22 -0.86
C TYR A 211 -4.11 2.66 -1.38
N ALA A 212 -3.27 3.45 -0.70
CA ALA A 212 -2.85 4.75 -1.19
C ALA A 212 -1.51 4.65 -1.93
N ASN A 213 -1.42 5.23 -3.14
CA ASN A 213 -0.18 5.30 -3.91
C ASN A 213 0.74 6.44 -3.44
N THR A 214 1.89 6.61 -4.09
CA THR A 214 2.88 7.64 -3.74
C THR A 214 2.40 9.07 -3.92
N SER A 215 1.34 9.29 -4.71
CA SER A 215 0.70 10.60 -4.94
C SER A 215 -0.53 10.82 -4.07
N ASN A 216 -0.74 9.97 -3.07
CA ASN A 216 -1.90 9.99 -2.18
C ASN A 216 -3.24 9.82 -2.91
N GLN A 217 -3.28 9.02 -3.97
CA GLN A 217 -4.52 8.58 -4.60
C GLN A 217 -4.93 7.25 -3.99
N ILE A 218 -6.23 7.08 -3.73
CA ILE A 218 -6.78 5.77 -3.39
C ILE A 218 -6.82 4.91 -4.65
N VAL A 219 -6.14 3.79 -4.61
CA VAL A 219 -6.07 2.81 -5.69
C VAL A 219 -6.95 1.63 -5.32
N PHE A 220 -7.80 1.20 -6.24
CA PHE A 220 -8.47 -0.09 -6.19
C PHE A 220 -8.00 -0.93 -7.37
N GLU A 221 -7.30 -2.01 -7.07
CA GLU A 221 -6.93 -3.03 -8.05
C GLU A 221 -7.79 -4.27 -7.84
N ASP A 222 -8.52 -4.65 -8.87
CA ASP A 222 -9.34 -5.86 -8.83
C ASP A 222 -8.48 -7.13 -8.85
N ARG A 223 -9.11 -8.29 -8.70
CA ARG A 223 -8.41 -9.59 -8.68
C ARG A 223 -7.71 -9.91 -10.01
N GLN A 224 -8.19 -9.39 -11.14
CA GLN A 224 -7.60 -9.63 -12.45
C GLN A 224 -6.33 -8.81 -12.66
N SER A 225 -6.12 -7.72 -11.93
CA SER A 225 -4.93 -6.87 -12.02
C SER A 225 -3.63 -7.64 -11.83
N LEU A 226 -3.61 -8.71 -11.01
CA LEU A 226 -2.44 -9.56 -10.82
C LEU A 226 -2.00 -10.28 -12.10
N THR A 227 -2.90 -10.47 -13.04
CA THR A 227 -2.66 -11.19 -14.30
C THR A 227 -2.64 -10.28 -15.52
N SER A 228 -3.40 -9.19 -15.51
CA SER A 228 -3.51 -8.25 -16.63
C SER A 228 -2.48 -7.13 -16.58
N ASN A 229 -2.10 -6.69 -15.37
CA ASN A 229 -1.15 -5.61 -15.22
C ASN A 229 0.29 -6.12 -15.37
N THR A 230 1.04 -5.58 -16.34
CA THR A 230 2.42 -6.02 -16.64
C THR A 230 3.34 -6.00 -15.42
N ARG A 231 3.17 -5.05 -14.51
CA ARG A 231 4.00 -4.96 -13.30
C ARG A 231 3.72 -6.08 -12.28
N SER A 232 2.55 -6.69 -12.35
CA SER A 232 2.11 -7.77 -11.44
C SER A 232 2.20 -9.16 -12.09
N ASN A 233 2.02 -9.28 -13.41
CA ASN A 233 2.10 -10.57 -14.10
C ASN A 233 3.52 -10.99 -14.48
N THR A 234 4.46 -10.04 -14.51
CA THR A 234 5.86 -10.29 -14.86
C THR A 234 6.80 -9.79 -13.77
N SER A 235 7.82 -10.56 -13.44
CA SER A 235 8.84 -10.15 -12.46
C SER A 235 9.58 -8.90 -12.94
N GLN A 236 9.55 -7.85 -12.13
CA GLN A 236 10.13 -6.55 -12.43
C GLN A 236 11.62 -6.46 -12.06
N ALA A 237 12.08 -7.33 -11.16
CA ALA A 237 13.47 -7.42 -10.73
C ALA A 237 13.74 -8.76 -10.04
N THR A 238 14.99 -9.23 -10.13
CA THR A 238 15.47 -10.40 -9.39
C THR A 238 16.45 -9.94 -8.32
N PHE A 239 16.19 -10.33 -7.08
CA PHE A 239 17.02 -10.00 -5.92
C PHE A 239 17.66 -11.25 -5.34
N GLY A 240 18.92 -11.10 -4.87
CA GLY A 240 19.69 -12.17 -4.25
C GLY A 240 20.42 -13.07 -5.25
N GLY A 241 21.17 -14.05 -4.74
CA GLY A 241 22.01 -14.91 -5.55
C GLY A 241 23.06 -14.11 -6.34
N ALA A 242 23.15 -14.38 -7.65
CA ALA A 242 24.04 -13.67 -8.57
C ALA A 242 23.40 -12.39 -9.17
N ALA A 243 22.13 -12.09 -8.84
CA ALA A 243 21.41 -10.93 -9.36
C ALA A 243 21.63 -9.69 -8.47
N LEU A 244 20.57 -8.91 -8.18
CA LEU A 244 20.69 -7.69 -7.36
C LEU A 244 20.97 -8.04 -5.90
N PRO A 245 22.01 -7.48 -5.28
CA PRO A 245 22.37 -7.79 -3.90
C PRO A 245 21.27 -7.35 -2.92
N VAL A 246 21.05 -8.17 -1.91
CA VAL A 246 20.22 -7.90 -0.75
C VAL A 246 21.09 -7.88 0.51
N ALA A 247 20.71 -7.05 1.49
CA ALA A 247 21.41 -7.00 2.76
C ALA A 247 20.93 -8.09 3.72
N ASP A 248 19.62 -8.41 3.67
CA ASP A 248 18.99 -9.43 4.52
C ASP A 248 17.74 -9.98 3.85
N ILE A 249 17.46 -11.26 4.07
CA ILE A 249 16.24 -11.96 3.65
C ILE A 249 15.63 -12.61 4.88
N GLN A 250 14.41 -12.19 5.22
CA GLN A 250 13.68 -12.72 6.36
C GLN A 250 12.65 -13.74 5.90
N LEU A 251 12.79 -14.96 6.36
CA LEU A 251 11.88 -16.07 6.08
C LEU A 251 10.84 -16.20 7.19
N GLU A 252 9.64 -16.63 6.83
CA GLU A 252 8.57 -16.97 7.74
C GLU A 252 7.94 -18.31 7.36
N TYR A 253 7.79 -19.20 8.35
CA TYR A 253 6.98 -20.40 8.28
C TYR A 253 6.00 -20.36 9.47
N SER A 254 4.76 -19.98 9.21
CA SER A 254 3.84 -19.62 10.29
C SER A 254 2.48 -20.30 10.16
N GLY A 255 2.07 -21.00 11.21
CA GLY A 255 0.73 -21.54 11.35
C GLY A 255 -0.36 -20.48 11.57
N GLN A 256 -0.01 -19.21 11.79
CA GLN A 256 -0.99 -18.12 11.93
C GLN A 256 -1.68 -17.78 10.61
N LEU A 257 -1.02 -18.08 9.50
CA LEU A 257 -1.56 -17.84 8.16
C LEU A 257 -2.47 -18.98 7.67
N ILE A 258 -2.49 -20.13 8.34
CA ILE A 258 -3.34 -21.26 7.95
C ILE A 258 -4.81 -20.88 8.05
N LYS A 259 -5.56 -21.14 6.98
CA LYS A 259 -7.01 -20.99 6.87
C LYS A 259 -7.57 -22.23 6.16
N ASN A 260 -7.84 -23.30 6.95
CA ASN A 260 -8.28 -24.58 6.41
C ASN A 260 -9.78 -24.87 6.64
N ASN A 261 -10.50 -23.93 7.25
CA ASN A 261 -11.94 -23.95 7.43
C ASN A 261 -12.49 -22.53 7.22
N VAL A 262 -12.93 -22.24 6.02
CA VAL A 262 -13.35 -20.90 5.60
C VAL A 262 -14.87 -20.84 5.48
N SER A 263 -15.49 -19.89 6.17
CA SER A 263 -16.93 -19.66 6.14
C SER A 263 -17.21 -18.20 5.74
N LEU A 264 -17.74 -18.00 4.57
CA LEU A 264 -18.08 -16.67 4.05
C LEU A 264 -19.59 -16.51 3.88
N THR A 265 -20.10 -15.33 4.27
CA THR A 265 -21.55 -15.03 4.15
C THR A 265 -21.75 -13.65 3.57
N ARG A 266 -22.44 -13.56 2.44
CA ARG A 266 -22.88 -12.28 1.88
C ARG A 266 -24.10 -11.72 2.62
N ILE A 267 -24.40 -10.44 2.45
CA ILE A 267 -25.63 -9.84 2.97
C ILE A 267 -26.85 -10.56 2.36
N GLY A 268 -27.74 -11.04 3.21
CA GLY A 268 -28.95 -11.74 2.79
C GLY A 268 -28.73 -13.14 2.19
N GLY A 269 -27.51 -13.69 2.23
CA GLY A 269 -27.18 -15.02 1.73
C GLY A 269 -27.00 -16.07 2.84
N SER A 270 -26.62 -17.28 2.40
CA SER A 270 -26.29 -18.40 3.27
C SER A 270 -24.77 -18.50 3.45
N ALA A 271 -24.33 -19.05 4.59
CA ALA A 271 -22.91 -19.32 4.82
C ALA A 271 -22.36 -20.31 3.78
N GLN A 272 -21.32 -19.89 3.08
CA GLN A 272 -20.57 -20.70 2.13
C GLN A 272 -19.32 -21.22 2.80
N VAL A 273 -19.28 -22.53 3.07
CA VAL A 273 -18.19 -23.18 3.81
C VAL A 273 -17.32 -23.96 2.83
N ARG A 274 -15.99 -23.80 2.99
CA ARG A 274 -14.97 -24.62 2.33
C ARG A 274 -13.98 -25.10 3.38
N THR A 275 -13.58 -26.36 3.28
CA THR A 275 -12.66 -27.00 4.22
C THR A 275 -11.63 -27.82 3.46
N ASP A 276 -10.41 -27.82 3.96
CA ASP A 276 -9.36 -28.75 3.60
C ASP A 276 -9.19 -29.75 4.75
N THR A 277 -9.62 -31.00 4.53
CA THR A 277 -9.62 -32.03 5.56
C THR A 277 -8.22 -32.52 5.90
N ASP A 278 -7.33 -32.60 4.90
CA ASP A 278 -5.96 -33.07 5.08
C ASP A 278 -5.17 -32.05 5.91
N SER A 279 -5.33 -30.76 5.61
CA SER A 279 -4.75 -29.67 6.42
C SER A 279 -5.33 -29.62 7.84
N ILE A 280 -6.63 -29.91 8.01
CA ILE A 280 -7.24 -29.97 9.35
C ILE A 280 -6.66 -31.14 10.16
N ASP A 281 -6.42 -32.28 9.54
CA ASP A 281 -5.84 -33.45 10.20
C ASP A 281 -4.37 -33.16 10.60
N ASP A 282 -3.61 -32.45 9.78
CA ASP A 282 -2.21 -32.13 10.04
C ASP A 282 -2.00 -30.98 11.03
N TYR A 283 -2.79 -29.89 10.91
CA TYR A 283 -2.54 -28.64 11.65
C TYR A 283 -3.66 -28.23 12.61
N GLY A 284 -4.72 -29.04 12.71
CA GLY A 284 -5.91 -28.71 13.45
C GLY A 284 -6.80 -27.68 12.76
N ASN A 285 -8.03 -27.56 13.23
CA ASN A 285 -9.01 -26.65 12.65
C ASN A 285 -8.59 -25.17 12.82
N ARG A 286 -8.37 -24.47 11.71
CA ARG A 286 -8.02 -23.05 11.63
C ARG A 286 -9.14 -22.27 10.91
N ALA A 287 -10.17 -21.95 11.68
CA ALA A 287 -11.36 -21.30 11.16
C ALA A 287 -11.10 -19.83 10.76
N PHE A 288 -11.66 -19.44 9.60
CA PHE A 288 -11.70 -18.08 9.12
C PHE A 288 -13.12 -17.74 8.68
N THR A 289 -13.72 -16.71 9.27
CA THR A 289 -15.12 -16.35 9.00
C THR A 289 -15.22 -14.89 8.62
N LEU A 290 -15.88 -14.60 7.48
CA LEU A 290 -16.29 -13.26 7.10
C LEU A 290 -17.81 -13.23 6.86
N THR A 291 -18.44 -12.15 7.27
CA THR A 291 -19.87 -11.94 7.10
C THR A 291 -20.14 -10.55 6.54
N GLY A 292 -21.32 -10.37 5.95
CA GLY A 292 -21.71 -9.07 5.42
C GLY A 292 -21.03 -8.70 4.08
N LEU A 293 -20.55 -9.69 3.32
CA LEU A 293 -19.96 -9.47 2.01
C LEU A 293 -21.00 -8.90 1.01
N TYR A 294 -20.53 -8.14 0.03
CA TYR A 294 -21.39 -7.41 -0.92
C TYR A 294 -21.76 -8.20 -2.18
N ASN A 295 -21.24 -9.41 -2.34
CA ASN A 295 -21.52 -10.27 -3.49
C ASN A 295 -23.03 -10.40 -3.77
N ASN A 296 -23.41 -10.47 -5.01
CA ASN A 296 -24.82 -10.57 -5.41
C ASN A 296 -25.40 -11.99 -5.31
N ASN A 297 -24.56 -13.02 -5.23
CA ASN A 297 -24.99 -14.43 -5.15
C ASN A 297 -24.06 -15.29 -4.30
N ASP A 298 -24.59 -16.44 -3.83
CA ASP A 298 -23.85 -17.38 -2.99
C ASP A 298 -22.76 -18.15 -3.75
N PRO A 299 -22.89 -18.54 -5.03
CA PRO A 299 -21.82 -19.18 -5.78
C PRO A 299 -20.54 -18.36 -5.87
N ASN A 300 -20.62 -17.05 -6.09
CA ASN A 300 -19.44 -16.17 -6.11
C ASN A 300 -18.78 -16.11 -4.73
N THR A 301 -19.58 -16.00 -3.67
CA THR A 301 -19.07 -16.07 -2.29
C THR A 301 -18.37 -17.40 -2.00
N ALA A 302 -18.90 -18.51 -2.54
CA ALA A 302 -18.27 -19.83 -2.40
C ALA A 302 -16.94 -19.95 -3.16
N SER A 303 -16.82 -19.31 -4.33
CA SER A 303 -15.57 -19.25 -5.10
C SER A 303 -14.48 -18.47 -4.34
N ILE A 304 -14.85 -17.37 -3.70
CA ILE A 304 -13.91 -16.62 -2.84
C ILE A 304 -13.48 -17.45 -1.64
N ALA A 305 -14.40 -18.20 -1.01
CA ALA A 305 -14.03 -19.11 0.07
C ALA A 305 -13.03 -20.18 -0.37
N GLN A 306 -13.19 -20.69 -1.60
CA GLN A 306 -12.24 -21.65 -2.18
C GLN A 306 -10.87 -21.01 -2.41
N SER A 307 -10.80 -19.78 -2.91
CA SER A 307 -9.52 -19.08 -3.12
C SER A 307 -8.72 -18.91 -1.82
N TYR A 308 -9.39 -18.73 -0.68
CA TYR A 308 -8.72 -18.71 0.63
C TYR A 308 -8.13 -20.08 1.00
N ILE A 309 -8.86 -21.17 0.75
CA ILE A 309 -8.36 -22.53 0.97
C ILE A 309 -7.15 -22.80 0.09
N ASP A 310 -7.25 -22.52 -1.22
CA ASP A 310 -6.18 -22.76 -2.18
C ASP A 310 -4.88 -22.02 -1.84
N ALA A 311 -5.00 -20.83 -1.25
CA ALA A 311 -3.85 -19.99 -0.92
C ALA A 311 -3.29 -20.23 0.50
N PHE A 312 -4.11 -20.70 1.45
CA PHE A 312 -3.77 -20.65 2.87
C PHE A 312 -4.11 -21.92 3.65
N ALA A 313 -4.53 -23.02 3.00
CA ALA A 313 -4.79 -24.27 3.74
C ALA A 313 -3.52 -24.79 4.41
N ASP A 314 -2.38 -24.73 3.71
CA ASP A 314 -1.11 -25.23 4.19
C ASP A 314 -0.09 -24.12 4.49
N PRO A 315 0.77 -24.33 5.52
CA PRO A 315 1.85 -23.39 5.78
C PRO A 315 2.97 -23.59 4.75
N ILE A 316 3.41 -22.52 4.13
CA ILE A 316 4.56 -22.52 3.22
C ILE A 316 5.70 -21.67 3.80
N LEU A 317 6.95 -22.11 3.57
CA LEU A 317 8.12 -21.28 3.87
C LEU A 317 8.23 -20.19 2.82
N ARG A 318 8.09 -18.95 3.24
CA ARG A 318 8.07 -17.79 2.35
C ARG A 318 9.06 -16.72 2.77
N VAL A 319 9.53 -15.92 1.82
CA VAL A 319 10.26 -14.70 2.14
C VAL A 319 9.24 -13.65 2.56
N ARG A 320 9.33 -13.22 3.81
CA ARG A 320 8.46 -12.18 4.37
C ARG A 320 8.95 -10.78 4.05
N LYS A 321 10.26 -10.55 4.16
CA LYS A 321 10.89 -9.24 3.91
C LYS A 321 12.24 -9.41 3.26
N ILE A 322 12.57 -8.46 2.39
CA ILE A 322 13.95 -8.22 1.95
C ILE A 322 14.38 -6.83 2.36
N ILE A 323 15.63 -6.72 2.78
CA ILE A 323 16.25 -5.46 3.20
C ILE A 323 17.31 -5.09 2.17
N LEU A 324 17.22 -3.87 1.67
CA LEU A 324 18.14 -3.31 0.69
C LEU A 324 18.96 -2.18 1.30
N HIS A 325 20.24 -2.14 0.95
CA HIS A 325 21.10 -0.99 1.15
C HIS A 325 21.46 -0.39 -0.21
N PRO A 326 20.62 0.51 -0.74
CA PRO A 326 20.72 0.98 -2.13
C PRO A 326 22.07 1.60 -2.50
N ARG A 327 22.80 2.17 -1.54
CA ARG A 327 24.14 2.74 -1.77
C ARG A 327 25.22 1.72 -2.15
N GLN A 328 24.94 0.46 -2.11
CA GLN A 328 25.90 -0.58 -2.51
C GLN A 328 25.93 -0.81 -4.03
N ASN A 329 24.87 -0.45 -4.75
CA ASN A 329 24.74 -0.76 -6.17
C ASN A 329 23.71 0.17 -6.85
N ASP A 330 24.06 0.77 -8.02
CA ASP A 330 23.18 1.67 -8.79
C ASP A 330 21.85 1.00 -9.16
N ALA A 331 21.90 -0.23 -9.63
CA ALA A 331 20.69 -0.94 -10.03
C ALA A 331 19.78 -1.22 -8.83
N VAL A 332 20.33 -1.49 -7.63
CA VAL A 332 19.55 -1.62 -6.40
C VAL A 332 18.93 -0.29 -6.02
N MET A 333 19.67 0.83 -6.21
CA MET A 333 19.13 2.18 -5.96
C MET A 333 17.89 2.44 -6.81
N VAL A 334 17.99 2.19 -8.12
CA VAL A 334 16.85 2.36 -9.04
C VAL A 334 15.67 1.49 -8.63
N GLN A 335 15.91 0.21 -8.26
CA GLN A 335 14.83 -0.67 -7.83
C GLN A 335 14.21 -0.21 -6.50
N ALA A 336 15.01 0.24 -5.54
CA ALA A 336 14.52 0.74 -4.26
C ALA A 336 13.60 1.97 -4.42
N LEU A 337 13.89 2.85 -5.38
CA LEU A 337 13.14 4.08 -5.63
C LEU A 337 11.93 3.88 -6.55
N SER A 338 11.99 2.93 -7.49
CA SER A 338 10.98 2.76 -8.55
C SER A 338 9.89 1.74 -8.24
N ARG A 339 10.14 0.77 -7.34
CA ARG A 339 9.17 -0.30 -7.04
C ARG A 339 7.92 0.24 -6.36
N LYS A 340 6.79 -0.40 -6.69
CA LYS A 340 5.46 -0.04 -6.18
C LYS A 340 4.83 -1.22 -5.46
N ILE A 341 3.83 -0.94 -4.63
CA ILE A 341 2.97 -1.98 -4.05
C ILE A 341 2.34 -2.77 -5.20
N ARG A 342 2.29 -4.10 -5.07
CA ARG A 342 1.84 -5.11 -6.05
C ARG A 342 2.77 -5.33 -7.24
N ASP A 343 3.97 -4.72 -7.29
CA ASP A 343 4.99 -5.16 -8.24
C ASP A 343 5.41 -6.59 -7.92
N ARG A 344 5.52 -7.43 -8.96
CA ARG A 344 6.05 -8.79 -8.84
C ARG A 344 7.57 -8.76 -8.92
N ILE A 345 8.23 -9.47 -8.02
CA ILE A 345 9.69 -9.61 -7.98
C ILE A 345 10.08 -11.06 -7.78
N THR A 346 11.27 -11.43 -8.23
CA THR A 346 11.89 -12.72 -7.96
C THR A 346 12.92 -12.58 -6.86
N VAL A 347 12.90 -13.49 -5.88
CA VAL A 347 13.91 -13.58 -4.82
C VAL A 347 14.62 -14.91 -4.93
N THR A 348 15.96 -14.86 -4.96
CA THR A 348 16.83 -16.04 -5.00
C THR A 348 17.74 -16.02 -3.76
N TYR A 349 17.83 -17.15 -3.06
CA TYR A 349 18.73 -17.29 -1.92
C TYR A 349 19.25 -18.72 -1.81
N ASP A 350 20.43 -18.86 -1.21
CA ASP A 350 21.11 -20.13 -1.03
C ASP A 350 21.11 -20.51 0.47
N PRO A 351 20.15 -21.35 0.93
CA PRO A 351 20.15 -21.83 2.29
C PRO A 351 21.32 -22.77 2.56
N PRO A 352 22.04 -22.66 3.70
CA PRO A 352 23.06 -23.62 4.04
C PRO A 352 22.47 -25.00 4.37
N PRO A 353 23.14 -26.15 4.10
CA PRO A 353 24.52 -26.23 3.60
C PRO A 353 24.64 -26.11 2.07
N SER A 354 23.57 -26.22 1.31
CA SER A 354 23.57 -26.08 -0.16
C SER A 354 22.14 -26.07 -0.71
N GLY A 355 22.01 -25.57 -1.91
CA GLY A 355 20.75 -25.49 -2.66
C GLY A 355 20.40 -24.02 -2.95
N THR A 356 19.77 -23.79 -4.08
CA THR A 356 19.27 -22.48 -4.48
C THR A 356 17.76 -22.52 -4.47
N VAL A 357 17.15 -21.59 -3.77
CA VAL A 357 15.68 -21.38 -3.77
C VAL A 357 15.41 -20.11 -4.56
N THR A 358 14.54 -20.23 -5.54
CA THR A 358 14.05 -19.10 -6.35
C THR A 358 12.54 -19.12 -6.32
N ALA A 359 11.93 -18.02 -5.89
CA ALA A 359 10.48 -17.87 -5.82
C ALA A 359 10.08 -16.43 -6.16
N GLU A 360 8.84 -16.27 -6.55
CA GLU A 360 8.29 -14.98 -6.93
C GLU A 360 7.32 -14.47 -5.84
N TYR A 361 7.30 -13.16 -5.69
CA TYR A 361 6.56 -12.48 -4.64
C TYR A 361 5.96 -11.18 -5.16
N PHE A 362 4.83 -10.77 -4.58
CA PHE A 362 4.32 -9.41 -4.72
C PHE A 362 4.84 -8.53 -3.59
N ILE A 363 5.20 -7.29 -3.91
CA ILE A 363 5.52 -6.29 -2.89
C ILE A 363 4.20 -5.81 -2.26
N SER A 364 4.01 -6.07 -0.98
CA SER A 364 2.82 -5.68 -0.22
C SER A 364 3.05 -4.47 0.69
N GLY A 365 4.31 -4.16 1.00
CA GLY A 365 4.69 -2.98 1.76
C GLY A 365 6.07 -2.47 1.39
N ILE A 366 6.27 -1.16 1.52
CA ILE A 366 7.52 -0.47 1.21
C ILE A 366 7.84 0.47 2.35
N GLU A 367 9.04 0.31 2.92
CA GLU A 367 9.57 1.22 3.94
C GLU A 367 10.87 1.85 3.44
N HIS A 368 11.02 3.17 3.58
CA HIS A 368 12.26 3.89 3.34
C HIS A 368 12.69 4.59 4.61
N GLN A 369 13.95 4.46 4.96
CA GLN A 369 14.59 5.21 6.04
C GLN A 369 15.85 5.85 5.48
N ALA A 370 15.93 7.16 5.56
CA ALA A 370 17.08 7.90 5.08
C ALA A 370 17.62 8.87 6.13
N SER A 371 18.94 9.00 6.14
CA SER A 371 19.70 10.02 6.83
C SER A 371 20.74 10.60 5.87
N ALA A 372 21.53 11.58 6.30
CA ALA A 372 22.49 12.26 5.42
C ALA A 372 23.43 11.33 4.62
N GLN A 373 23.72 10.13 5.15
CA GLN A 373 24.69 9.21 4.54
C GLN A 373 24.15 7.80 4.29
N ASN A 374 22.90 7.51 4.62
CA ASN A 374 22.37 6.17 4.53
C ASN A 374 20.93 6.18 4.02
N LEU A 375 20.65 5.24 3.11
CA LEU A 375 19.31 4.89 2.67
C LEU A 375 19.12 3.39 2.89
N ARG A 376 18.08 3.04 3.62
CA ARG A 376 17.62 1.67 3.84
C ARG A 376 16.22 1.54 3.26
N THR A 377 15.99 0.52 2.44
CA THR A 377 14.67 0.19 1.91
C THR A 377 14.31 -1.22 2.33
N VAL A 378 13.07 -1.41 2.74
CA VAL A 378 12.51 -2.74 3.07
C VAL A 378 11.30 -2.98 2.21
N PHE A 379 11.26 -4.13 1.55
CA PHE A 379 10.07 -4.64 0.90
C PHE A 379 9.46 -5.74 1.75
N THR A 380 8.21 -5.56 2.15
CA THR A 380 7.37 -6.62 2.70
C THR A 380 6.74 -7.36 1.54
N LEU A 381 6.76 -8.70 1.60
CA LEU A 381 6.43 -9.56 0.47
C LEU A 381 5.25 -10.47 0.78
N GLU A 382 4.51 -10.82 -0.26
CA GLU A 382 3.45 -11.83 -0.28
C GLU A 382 3.79 -12.89 -1.32
N SER A 383 3.51 -14.15 -1.01
CA SER A 383 3.74 -15.25 -1.95
C SER A 383 2.81 -15.15 -3.17
N THR A 384 3.33 -15.55 -4.32
CA THR A 384 2.51 -15.77 -5.52
C THR A 384 1.86 -17.15 -5.55
N GLU A 385 2.27 -18.08 -4.65
CA GLU A 385 1.68 -19.41 -4.54
C GLU A 385 0.21 -19.34 -4.10
N GLY A 386 -0.64 -20.16 -4.69
CA GLY A 386 -2.09 -20.14 -4.47
C GLY A 386 -2.80 -18.91 -5.08
N ARG A 387 -2.03 -17.96 -5.63
CA ARG A 387 -2.51 -16.77 -6.34
C ARG A 387 -2.11 -16.80 -7.81
N SER A 388 -1.92 -18.00 -8.35
CA SER A 388 -1.51 -18.19 -9.75
C SER A 388 -2.50 -17.52 -10.70
N PRO A 389 -1.99 -16.94 -11.79
CA PRO A 389 -2.83 -16.36 -12.81
C PRO A 389 -3.85 -17.40 -13.30
N TYR A 390 -5.08 -16.97 -13.50
CA TYR A 390 -6.08 -17.78 -14.18
C TYR A 390 -5.55 -18.22 -15.54
N TRP A 391 -6.01 -19.37 -15.99
CA TRP A 391 -5.62 -19.88 -17.30
C TRP A 391 -5.94 -18.87 -18.42
N ALA A 392 -4.92 -18.49 -19.17
CA ALA A 392 -5.07 -17.58 -20.30
C ALA A 392 -4.94 -18.38 -21.61
N LEU A 393 -5.95 -18.30 -22.45
CA LEU A 393 -5.98 -18.98 -23.74
C LEU A 393 -4.77 -18.58 -24.61
N GLY A 394 -3.96 -19.57 -24.98
CA GLY A 394 -2.79 -19.37 -25.82
C GLY A 394 -1.46 -19.09 -25.11
N THR A 395 -1.47 -18.93 -23.77
CA THR A 395 -0.25 -18.66 -23.00
C THR A 395 -0.05 -19.57 -21.78
N SER A 396 -1.08 -20.26 -21.33
CA SER A 396 -1.03 -21.08 -20.12
C SER A 396 -1.22 -22.57 -20.43
N GLU A 397 -0.42 -23.43 -19.78
CA GLU A 397 -0.61 -24.89 -19.83
C GLU A 397 -1.60 -25.30 -18.73
N LEU A 398 -2.66 -26.05 -19.11
CA LEU A 398 -3.65 -26.57 -18.20
C LEU A 398 -3.04 -27.65 -17.30
N GLY A 399 -3.16 -27.50 -15.99
CA GLY A 399 -2.93 -28.59 -15.04
C GLY A 399 -1.61 -28.60 -14.29
N THR A 400 -0.69 -27.63 -14.55
CA THR A 400 0.59 -27.54 -13.82
C THR A 400 0.84 -26.19 -13.15
N THR A 401 0.29 -25.09 -13.67
CA THR A 401 0.59 -23.75 -13.15
C THR A 401 -0.62 -22.82 -13.12
N THR A 402 -1.79 -23.23 -13.59
CA THR A 402 -2.96 -22.36 -13.73
C THR A 402 -4.25 -23.09 -13.44
N THR A 403 -5.20 -22.43 -12.79
CA THR A 403 -6.57 -22.88 -12.58
C THR A 403 -7.50 -22.15 -13.56
N LEU A 404 -8.59 -22.84 -13.98
CA LEU A 404 -9.65 -22.18 -14.73
C LEU A 404 -10.30 -21.12 -13.83
N GLY A 405 -10.23 -19.84 -14.23
CA GLY A 405 -10.98 -18.78 -13.59
C GLY A 405 -12.47 -18.90 -13.90
N PHE A 406 -13.29 -18.79 -12.89
CA PHE A 406 -14.75 -18.74 -13.02
C PHE A 406 -15.26 -17.34 -12.83
#